data_66f06d867106ee041484ef908d894d1e
#
_entry.id   66f06d867106ee041484ef908d894d1e
#
_cell.length_a   1.000
_cell.length_b   1.000
_cell.length_c   1.000
_cell.angle_alpha   90.00
_cell.angle_beta   90.00
_cell.angle_gamma   90.00
#
_symmetry.space_group_name_H-M   'P 1'
#
loop_
_entity.id
_entity.type
_entity.pdbx_description
1 polymer ?
#
loop_
_entity_poly.entity_id
_entity_poly.type
_entity_poly.pdbx_seq_one_letter_code
_entity_poly.pdbx_strand_id
1 'polypeptide(L)'
;MYKRNFFKIYVLLWFITGCKISYKTYEFEKAPEIQRPDYSKNESWAVIPGKIPNLISDFYDNKNEMKDADVFFIYPTLIDGKDLKAWNSDIWDRHIRNDVLNRPVKYQASAWIESGNLYVPYYRQAHLRVFNKKFEADGKKALDIAYKDLRDAFIYFIENHNNGRPFIIASHSQGTLHAKRLISEFVDGKKIQKKLIAAYLVGWKVDPNEFNYLKPMSSPDEIGGFVAWNTYKINKYPRKNTYEEYFRGGVTSNPITWDKSIETDKSLHKGLLYRNLKIFPKSLNIKLIDGMVWSTVPNLPGKLFFSTIKDYHFVDINLFWVDIKENAKLRVKQWFLKNNY
;
A
#
# COMPACT_ATOMS: atom_id res chain seq x y z
N MET A 1 -39.32 10.35 -9.32
CA MET A 1 -38.67 11.17 -8.27
C MET A 1 -37.35 10.50 -7.86
N TYR A 2 -36.25 10.77 -8.58
CA TYR A 2 -34.95 10.15 -8.35
C TYR A 2 -34.27 10.84 -7.17
N LYS A 3 -34.09 10.13 -6.05
CA LYS A 3 -33.25 10.57 -4.94
C LYS A 3 -31.78 10.50 -5.39
N ARG A 4 -31.18 11.66 -5.66
CA ARG A 4 -29.72 11.81 -5.84
C ARG A 4 -29.03 11.46 -4.52
N ASN A 5 -28.52 10.25 -4.42
CA ASN A 5 -27.58 9.90 -3.37
C ASN A 5 -26.28 10.69 -3.61
N PHE A 6 -26.11 11.77 -2.86
CA PHE A 6 -24.81 12.44 -2.74
C PHE A 6 -23.85 11.50 -2.01
N PHE A 7 -23.04 10.82 -2.79
CA PHE A 7 -21.90 10.07 -2.29
C PHE A 7 -20.94 11.07 -1.65
N LYS A 8 -20.88 11.10 -0.32
CA LYS A 8 -19.89 11.88 0.42
C LYS A 8 -18.50 11.35 0.05
N ILE A 9 -17.79 12.11 -0.77
CA ILE A 9 -16.38 11.90 -1.08
C ILE A 9 -15.63 12.29 0.19
N TYR A 10 -15.35 11.33 1.07
CA TYR A 10 -14.32 11.52 2.10
C TYR A 10 -12.97 11.39 1.38
N VAL A 11 -12.55 12.52 0.78
CA VAL A 11 -11.18 12.69 0.35
C VAL A 11 -10.36 12.80 1.62
N LEU A 12 -9.36 11.94 1.75
CA LEU A 12 -8.29 12.07 2.75
C LEU A 12 -7.51 13.35 2.43
N LEU A 13 -8.09 14.51 2.75
CA LEU A 13 -7.49 15.85 2.64
C LEU A 13 -6.55 16.06 3.82
N TRP A 14 -5.46 15.32 3.85
CA TRP A 14 -4.45 15.45 4.87
C TRP A 14 -3.18 16.05 4.27
N PHE A 15 -3.05 17.34 4.37
CA PHE A 15 -1.88 18.23 4.25
C PHE A 15 -2.13 19.55 3.51
N ILE A 16 -3.34 20.06 3.43
CA ILE A 16 -3.56 21.26 2.60
C ILE A 16 -4.13 22.46 3.35
N THR A 17 -4.11 22.57 4.60
CA THR A 17 -4.29 23.89 5.22
C THR A 17 -3.66 23.93 6.60
N GLY A 18 -3.15 25.08 6.99
CA GLY A 18 -2.49 25.33 8.27
C GLY A 18 -3.40 25.26 9.52
N CYS A 19 -4.52 24.58 9.45
CA CYS A 19 -5.28 24.18 10.63
C CYS A 19 -4.63 22.94 11.21
N LYS A 20 -3.99 23.06 12.37
CA LYS A 20 -3.62 21.92 13.20
C LYS A 20 -4.90 21.12 13.46
N ILE A 21 -5.00 19.92 12.89
CA ILE A 21 -6.10 19.03 13.24
C ILE A 21 -5.91 18.67 14.70
N SER A 22 -6.82 19.15 15.53
CA SER A 22 -6.84 18.83 16.95
C SER A 22 -7.61 17.53 17.13
N TYR A 23 -6.90 16.45 17.46
CA TYR A 23 -7.52 15.22 17.91
C TYR A 23 -7.86 15.35 19.40
N LYS A 24 -9.02 14.83 19.82
CA LYS A 24 -9.27 14.60 21.22
C LYS A 24 -8.24 13.60 21.76
N THR A 25 -7.63 13.97 22.90
CA THR A 25 -6.62 13.13 23.54
C THR A 25 -7.33 12.13 24.45
N TYR A 26 -7.10 10.87 24.21
CA TYR A 26 -7.45 9.77 25.12
C TYR A 26 -6.17 9.05 25.48
N GLU A 27 -5.99 8.75 26.77
CA GLU A 27 -4.89 7.95 27.24
C GLU A 27 -4.99 6.55 26.61
N PHE A 28 -3.88 6.00 26.17
CA PHE A 28 -3.87 4.69 25.53
C PHE A 28 -4.43 3.59 26.43
N GLU A 29 -4.08 3.63 27.72
CA GLU A 29 -4.50 2.65 28.74
C GLU A 29 -6.01 2.71 29.04
N LYS A 30 -6.66 3.81 28.72
CA LYS A 30 -8.11 4.01 28.88
C LYS A 30 -8.88 3.74 27.58
N ALA A 31 -8.17 3.41 26.50
CA ALA A 31 -8.81 3.05 25.24
C ALA A 31 -9.56 1.70 25.36
N PRO A 32 -10.65 1.52 24.61
CA PRO A 32 -11.32 0.23 24.54
C PRO A 32 -10.34 -0.86 24.09
N GLU A 33 -10.36 -1.99 24.76
CA GLU A 33 -9.66 -3.17 24.30
C GLU A 33 -10.35 -3.72 23.04
N ILE A 34 -9.56 -4.02 22.01
CA ILE A 34 -10.05 -4.51 20.72
C ILE A 34 -9.61 -5.95 20.56
N GLN A 35 -10.57 -6.81 20.23
CA GLN A 35 -10.32 -8.22 20.03
C GLN A 35 -9.24 -8.45 18.96
N ARG A 36 -8.23 -9.26 19.31
CA ARG A 36 -7.16 -9.67 18.42
C ARG A 36 -7.67 -10.57 17.30
N PRO A 37 -7.18 -10.43 16.04
CA PRO A 37 -7.47 -11.37 14.97
C PRO A 37 -6.89 -12.76 15.25
N ASP A 38 -7.62 -13.79 14.81
CA ASP A 38 -7.16 -15.18 14.76
C ASP A 38 -6.99 -15.57 13.29
N TYR A 39 -5.75 -15.62 12.80
CA TYR A 39 -5.46 -15.86 11.39
C TYR A 39 -5.64 -17.31 10.94
N SER A 40 -5.94 -18.24 11.85
CA SER A 40 -6.42 -19.56 11.47
C SER A 40 -7.84 -19.53 10.89
N LYS A 41 -8.55 -18.41 11.06
CA LYS A 41 -9.93 -18.21 10.61
C LYS A 41 -10.00 -17.29 9.40
N ASN A 42 -10.77 -17.70 8.40
CA ASN A 42 -10.96 -16.94 7.17
C ASN A 42 -11.52 -15.53 7.40
N GLU A 43 -12.26 -15.31 8.51
CA GLU A 43 -12.82 -14.01 8.88
C GLU A 43 -11.74 -12.97 9.19
N SER A 44 -10.54 -13.38 9.61
CA SER A 44 -9.41 -12.49 9.87
C SER A 44 -8.70 -12.02 8.59
N TRP A 45 -9.15 -12.48 7.43
CA TRP A 45 -8.62 -12.09 6.12
C TRP A 45 -9.66 -11.30 5.30
N ALA A 46 -9.23 -10.20 4.73
CA ALA A 46 -10.04 -9.45 3.75
C ALA A 46 -10.07 -10.17 2.40
N VAL A 47 -8.93 -10.76 2.00
CA VAL A 47 -8.78 -11.59 0.80
C VAL A 47 -7.88 -12.77 1.12
N ILE A 48 -8.30 -13.96 0.72
CA ILE A 48 -7.49 -15.18 0.59
C ILE A 48 -8.05 -16.00 -0.58
N PRO A 49 -7.31 -16.97 -1.14
CA PRO A 49 -7.86 -17.96 -2.06
C PRO A 49 -9.12 -18.60 -1.49
N GLY A 50 -10.17 -18.73 -2.31
CA GLY A 50 -11.48 -19.19 -1.88
C GLY A 50 -12.40 -18.14 -1.21
N LYS A 51 -11.85 -16.96 -0.84
CA LYS A 51 -12.62 -15.82 -0.31
C LYS A 51 -12.24 -14.53 -1.04
N ILE A 52 -12.59 -14.47 -2.32
CA ILE A 52 -12.31 -13.30 -3.17
C ILE A 52 -13.56 -12.42 -3.19
N PRO A 53 -13.47 -11.15 -2.75
CA PRO A 53 -14.60 -10.23 -2.80
C PRO A 53 -15.08 -9.98 -4.23
N ASN A 54 -16.41 -9.98 -4.44
CA ASN A 54 -17.01 -9.73 -5.75
C ASN A 54 -16.53 -8.42 -6.41
N LEU A 55 -16.22 -7.40 -5.59
CA LEU A 55 -15.79 -6.09 -6.07
C LEU A 55 -14.43 -6.07 -6.82
N ILE A 56 -13.65 -7.15 -6.73
CA ILE A 56 -12.38 -7.34 -7.45
C ILE A 56 -12.39 -8.60 -8.30
N SER A 57 -13.49 -9.31 -8.32
CA SER A 57 -13.59 -10.61 -9.02
C SER A 57 -13.37 -10.51 -10.53
N ASP A 58 -13.71 -9.37 -11.13
CA ASP A 58 -13.55 -9.13 -12.58
C ASP A 58 -12.08 -8.98 -13.01
N PHE A 59 -11.16 -8.81 -12.04
CA PHE A 59 -9.73 -8.79 -12.31
C PHE A 59 -9.09 -10.20 -12.29
N TYR A 60 -9.84 -11.26 -11.94
CA TYR A 60 -9.35 -12.61 -11.94
C TYR A 60 -9.70 -13.31 -13.27
N ASP A 61 -8.71 -13.82 -13.97
CA ASP A 61 -8.91 -14.63 -15.17
C ASP A 61 -9.57 -15.97 -14.84
N ASN A 62 -9.12 -16.62 -13.75
CA ASN A 62 -9.71 -17.84 -13.21
C ASN A 62 -9.69 -17.82 -11.67
N LYS A 63 -10.87 -17.65 -11.04
CA LYS A 63 -11.03 -17.44 -9.59
C LYS A 63 -10.73 -18.67 -8.74
N ASN A 64 -10.80 -19.85 -9.34
CA ASN A 64 -10.69 -21.13 -8.63
C ASN A 64 -9.33 -21.78 -8.77
N GLU A 65 -8.43 -21.22 -9.58
CA GLU A 65 -7.11 -21.76 -9.82
C GLU A 65 -6.08 -21.12 -8.91
N MET A 66 -5.34 -21.97 -8.19
CA MET A 66 -4.18 -21.51 -7.41
C MET A 66 -3.04 -21.14 -8.34
N LYS A 67 -2.47 -19.97 -8.12
CA LYS A 67 -1.30 -19.48 -8.85
C LYS A 67 -0.01 -19.99 -8.23
N ASP A 68 1.05 -20.04 -9.04
CA ASP A 68 2.38 -20.54 -8.61
C ASP A 68 3.14 -19.56 -7.70
N ALA A 69 2.67 -18.34 -7.58
CA ALA A 69 3.22 -17.31 -6.68
C ALA A 69 2.14 -16.74 -5.77
N ASP A 70 2.57 -16.12 -4.68
CA ASP A 70 1.69 -15.48 -3.70
C ASP A 70 1.97 -13.98 -3.59
N VAL A 71 0.97 -13.22 -3.15
CA VAL A 71 1.10 -11.79 -2.83
C VAL A 71 0.55 -11.54 -1.43
N PHE A 72 1.40 -11.04 -0.54
CA PHE A 72 1.00 -10.57 0.79
C PHE A 72 0.88 -9.05 0.78
N PHE A 73 -0.35 -8.53 0.87
CA PHE A 73 -0.62 -7.10 0.78
C PHE A 73 -0.98 -6.50 2.14
N ILE A 74 -0.28 -5.42 2.51
CA ILE A 74 -0.51 -4.68 3.76
C ILE A 74 -1.06 -3.29 3.42
N TYR A 75 -2.34 -3.08 3.74
CA TYR A 75 -3.05 -1.85 3.39
C TYR A 75 -2.74 -0.68 4.35
N PRO A 76 -3.04 0.58 3.94
CA PRO A 76 -2.85 1.77 4.77
C PRO A 76 -3.86 1.85 5.91
N THR A 77 -3.62 2.71 6.91
CA THR A 77 -4.66 3.05 7.88
C THR A 77 -5.79 3.86 7.25
N LEU A 78 -7.02 3.57 7.69
CA LEU A 78 -8.25 4.22 7.24
C LEU A 78 -8.96 4.96 8.37
N ILE A 79 -8.42 4.91 9.59
CA ILE A 79 -9.04 5.53 10.77
C ILE A 79 -8.39 6.88 11.08
N ASP A 80 -9.18 7.95 10.90
CA ASP A 80 -8.76 9.35 11.02
C ASP A 80 -9.74 10.24 11.79
N GLY A 81 -10.77 9.66 12.40
CA GLY A 81 -11.84 10.38 13.10
C GLY A 81 -11.33 11.23 14.26
N LYS A 82 -11.60 12.55 14.26
CA LYS A 82 -11.10 13.50 15.27
C LYS A 82 -11.52 13.15 16.69
N ASP A 83 -12.70 12.57 16.85
CA ASP A 83 -13.33 12.25 18.13
C ASP A 83 -13.22 10.77 18.50
N LEU A 84 -12.51 9.96 17.69
CA LEU A 84 -12.40 8.53 17.94
C LEU A 84 -11.55 8.26 19.21
N LYS A 85 -12.13 7.54 20.17
CA LYS A 85 -11.44 7.17 21.42
C LYS A 85 -10.39 6.09 21.21
N ALA A 86 -10.68 5.13 20.32
CA ALA A 86 -9.79 4.01 20.04
C ALA A 86 -8.50 4.47 19.38
N TRP A 87 -7.39 3.85 19.77
CA TRP A 87 -6.08 4.02 19.15
C TRP A 87 -5.87 3.09 17.96
N ASN A 88 -6.57 1.98 17.93
CA ASN A 88 -6.52 0.99 16.86
C ASN A 88 -7.93 0.73 16.32
N SER A 89 -8.03 0.27 15.09
CA SER A 89 -9.32 -0.09 14.48
C SER A 89 -9.85 -1.41 15.05
N ASP A 90 -11.16 -1.49 15.21
CA ASP A 90 -11.84 -2.75 15.40
C ASP A 90 -12.04 -3.44 14.06
N ILE A 91 -11.33 -4.55 13.85
CA ILE A 91 -11.43 -5.33 12.60
C ILE A 91 -12.77 -6.06 12.46
N TRP A 92 -13.58 -6.13 13.53
CA TRP A 92 -14.89 -6.76 13.52
C TRP A 92 -16.00 -5.75 13.19
N ASP A 93 -15.69 -4.44 13.26
CA ASP A 93 -16.61 -3.38 12.84
C ASP A 93 -16.89 -3.48 11.33
N ARG A 94 -18.18 -3.55 10.99
CA ARG A 94 -18.65 -3.69 9.61
C ARG A 94 -18.23 -2.51 8.72
N HIS A 95 -18.19 -1.30 9.26
CA HIS A 95 -17.78 -0.11 8.49
C HIS A 95 -16.30 -0.17 8.15
N ILE A 96 -15.45 -0.53 9.12
CA ILE A 96 -14.01 -0.71 8.89
C ILE A 96 -13.76 -1.79 7.84
N ARG A 97 -14.44 -2.94 7.93
CA ARG A 97 -14.31 -4.02 6.95
C ARG A 97 -14.73 -3.59 5.55
N ASN A 98 -15.86 -2.89 5.44
CA ASN A 98 -16.33 -2.35 4.17
C ASN A 98 -15.38 -1.30 3.58
N ASP A 99 -14.80 -0.44 4.42
CA ASP A 99 -13.81 0.54 3.97
C ASP A 99 -12.53 -0.14 3.46
N VAL A 100 -12.04 -1.17 4.15
CA VAL A 100 -10.89 -1.96 3.68
C VAL A 100 -11.17 -2.59 2.31
N LEU A 101 -12.34 -3.19 2.14
CA LEU A 101 -12.70 -3.83 0.87
C LEU A 101 -12.89 -2.81 -0.26
N ASN A 102 -13.64 -1.72 -0.02
CA ASN A 102 -14.04 -0.76 -1.05
C ASN A 102 -12.95 0.27 -1.40
N ARG A 103 -11.88 0.36 -0.62
CA ARG A 103 -10.78 1.32 -0.83
C ARG A 103 -9.47 0.59 -1.12
N PRO A 104 -8.64 0.17 -0.14
CA PRO A 104 -7.33 -0.42 -0.45
C PRO A 104 -7.43 -1.77 -1.17
N VAL A 105 -8.37 -2.65 -0.86
CA VAL A 105 -8.50 -3.91 -1.58
C VAL A 105 -8.87 -3.65 -3.04
N LYS A 106 -9.93 -2.85 -3.26
CA LYS A 106 -10.45 -2.57 -4.60
C LYS A 106 -9.48 -1.81 -5.50
N TYR A 107 -8.81 -0.80 -4.97
CA TYR A 107 -8.05 0.16 -5.78
C TYR A 107 -6.54 0.04 -5.65
N GLN A 108 -6.04 -0.75 -4.69
CA GLN A 108 -4.60 -0.93 -4.48
C GLN A 108 -4.22 -2.41 -4.60
N ALA A 109 -4.63 -3.28 -3.68
CA ALA A 109 -4.26 -4.70 -3.69
C ALA A 109 -4.61 -5.41 -5.01
N SER A 110 -5.69 -4.98 -5.66
CA SER A 110 -6.12 -5.50 -6.97
C SER A 110 -5.06 -5.38 -8.08
N ALA A 111 -4.08 -4.50 -7.95
CA ALA A 111 -2.99 -4.38 -8.92
C ALA A 111 -2.11 -5.64 -9.02
N TRP A 112 -2.09 -6.47 -7.98
CA TRP A 112 -1.26 -7.68 -7.93
C TRP A 112 -2.04 -8.99 -8.13
N ILE A 113 -3.34 -8.93 -8.34
CA ILE A 113 -4.21 -10.11 -8.47
C ILE A 113 -3.74 -11.10 -9.53
N GLU A 114 -3.29 -10.59 -10.70
CA GLU A 114 -2.83 -11.45 -11.79
C GLU A 114 -1.43 -12.04 -11.55
N SER A 115 -0.69 -11.50 -10.58
CA SER A 115 0.69 -11.88 -10.30
C SER A 115 0.82 -13.01 -9.27
N GLY A 116 -0.22 -13.30 -8.50
CA GLY A 116 -0.18 -14.34 -7.49
C GLY A 116 -1.49 -14.48 -6.72
N ASN A 117 -1.55 -15.49 -5.87
CA ASN A 117 -2.65 -15.67 -4.91
C ASN A 117 -2.61 -14.52 -3.89
N LEU A 118 -3.67 -13.73 -3.84
CA LEU A 118 -3.70 -12.52 -3.01
C LEU A 118 -4.11 -12.84 -1.58
N TYR A 119 -3.27 -12.43 -0.62
CA TYR A 119 -3.50 -12.52 0.81
C TYR A 119 -3.51 -11.11 1.43
N VAL A 120 -4.63 -10.71 2.00
CA VAL A 120 -4.80 -9.41 2.65
C VAL A 120 -5.35 -9.64 4.06
N PRO A 121 -4.53 -9.58 5.11
CA PRO A 121 -5.01 -9.74 6.48
C PRO A 121 -5.78 -8.50 6.93
N TYR A 122 -6.87 -8.66 7.68
CA TYR A 122 -7.36 -7.59 8.53
C TYR A 122 -6.41 -7.45 9.73
N TYR A 123 -6.09 -6.22 10.11
CA TYR A 123 -5.25 -5.95 11.28
C TYR A 123 -5.76 -4.71 12.01
N ARG A 124 -5.50 -4.61 13.28
CA ARG A 124 -5.86 -3.47 14.12
C ARG A 124 -4.99 -2.25 13.76
N GLN A 125 -5.24 -1.67 12.59
CA GLN A 125 -4.51 -0.50 12.09
C GLN A 125 -4.51 0.63 13.11
N ALA A 126 -3.37 1.31 13.29
CA ALA A 126 -3.27 2.43 14.21
C ALA A 126 -3.90 3.69 13.62
N HIS A 127 -4.54 4.49 14.46
CA HIS A 127 -5.16 5.75 14.07
C HIS A 127 -4.12 6.75 13.54
N LEU A 128 -4.48 7.58 12.55
CA LEU A 128 -3.56 8.58 11.96
C LEU A 128 -2.92 9.53 12.98
N ARG A 129 -3.53 9.73 14.16
CA ARG A 129 -2.95 10.58 15.22
C ARG A 129 -1.56 10.12 15.67
N VAL A 130 -1.21 8.84 15.50
CA VAL A 130 0.08 8.27 15.92
C VAL A 130 1.28 8.96 15.23
N PHE A 131 1.07 9.56 14.07
CA PHE A 131 2.08 10.32 13.33
C PHE A 131 2.22 11.78 13.80
N ASN A 132 1.46 12.20 14.81
CA ASN A 132 1.62 13.50 15.43
C ASN A 132 2.55 13.38 16.64
N LYS A 133 3.67 14.13 16.65
CA LYS A 133 4.68 14.12 17.73
C LYS A 133 4.10 14.29 19.13
N LYS A 134 2.94 14.98 19.25
CA LYS A 134 2.22 15.13 20.53
C LYS A 134 1.80 13.78 21.12
N PHE A 135 1.61 12.76 20.30
CA PHE A 135 1.09 11.46 20.70
C PHE A 135 2.14 10.33 20.54
N GLU A 136 3.42 10.67 20.49
CA GLU A 136 4.50 9.73 20.13
C GLU A 136 4.52 8.49 21.02
N ALA A 137 4.43 8.65 22.34
CA ALA A 137 4.49 7.52 23.28
C ALA A 137 3.31 6.54 23.09
N ASP A 138 2.09 7.05 23.08
CA ASP A 138 0.89 6.25 22.90
C ASP A 138 0.75 5.75 21.46
N GLY A 139 1.20 6.57 20.51
CA GLY A 139 1.26 6.20 19.09
C GLY A 139 2.15 4.98 18.85
N LYS A 140 3.30 4.90 19.52
CA LYS A 140 4.19 3.74 19.44
C LYS A 140 3.51 2.46 19.93
N LYS A 141 2.76 2.51 21.05
CA LYS A 141 2.00 1.37 21.56
C LYS A 141 0.96 0.89 20.54
N ALA A 142 0.22 1.84 19.93
CA ALA A 142 -0.78 1.53 18.91
C ALA A 142 -0.15 0.92 17.64
N LEU A 143 0.99 1.45 17.18
CA LEU A 143 1.73 0.89 16.06
C LEU A 143 2.29 -0.50 16.37
N ASP A 144 2.72 -0.75 17.60
CA ASP A 144 3.18 -2.08 18.02
C ASP A 144 2.04 -3.12 18.05
N ILE A 145 0.81 -2.74 18.40
CA ILE A 145 -0.37 -3.62 18.27
C ILE A 145 -0.61 -3.97 16.81
N ALA A 146 -0.64 -2.97 15.92
CA ALA A 146 -0.83 -3.17 14.49
C ALA A 146 0.25 -4.08 13.89
N TYR A 147 1.50 -3.87 14.30
CA TYR A 147 2.63 -4.69 13.85
C TYR A 147 2.52 -6.15 14.34
N LYS A 148 2.15 -6.36 15.61
CA LYS A 148 1.98 -7.72 16.15
C LYS A 148 0.93 -8.51 15.38
N ASP A 149 -0.19 -7.88 15.01
CA ASP A 149 -1.20 -8.53 14.19
C ASP A 149 -0.63 -8.93 12.81
N LEU A 150 0.06 -8.01 12.13
CA LEU A 150 0.67 -8.29 10.83
C LEU A 150 1.78 -9.33 10.88
N ARG A 151 2.55 -9.34 11.96
CA ARG A 151 3.57 -10.35 12.25
C ARG A 151 2.94 -11.74 12.34
N ASP A 152 1.87 -11.87 13.13
CA ASP A 152 1.15 -13.13 13.29
C ASP A 152 0.48 -13.58 11.99
N ALA A 153 -0.09 -12.63 11.23
CA ALA A 153 -0.66 -12.91 9.91
C ALA A 153 0.40 -13.44 8.94
N PHE A 154 1.59 -12.84 8.93
CA PHE A 154 2.66 -13.26 8.05
C PHE A 154 3.24 -14.62 8.43
N ILE A 155 3.43 -14.89 9.72
CA ILE A 155 3.84 -16.20 10.21
C ILE A 155 2.82 -17.27 9.76
N TYR A 156 1.54 -17.01 10.03
CA TYR A 156 0.48 -17.94 9.64
C TYR A 156 0.43 -18.14 8.11
N PHE A 157 0.58 -17.07 7.33
CA PHE A 157 0.66 -17.13 5.87
C PHE A 157 1.79 -18.04 5.40
N ILE A 158 3.00 -17.85 5.92
CA ILE A 158 4.17 -18.64 5.51
C ILE A 158 4.02 -20.11 5.92
N GLU A 159 3.54 -20.39 7.11
CA GLU A 159 3.45 -21.75 7.66
C GLU A 159 2.27 -22.56 7.12
N ASN A 160 1.14 -21.90 6.78
CA ASN A 160 -0.11 -22.60 6.49
C ASN A 160 -0.67 -22.35 5.09
N HIS A 161 -0.28 -21.26 4.43
CA HIS A 161 -0.86 -20.90 3.13
C HIS A 161 0.16 -20.92 1.98
N ASN A 162 1.38 -20.42 2.22
CA ASN A 162 2.35 -20.21 1.16
C ASN A 162 2.89 -21.52 0.53
N ASN A 163 3.00 -22.60 1.30
CA ASN A 163 3.51 -23.90 0.82
C ASN A 163 4.84 -23.79 0.04
N GLY A 164 5.72 -22.87 0.44
CA GLY A 164 7.03 -22.69 -0.17
C GLY A 164 7.02 -22.02 -1.56
N ARG A 165 5.88 -21.50 -2.04
CA ARG A 165 5.81 -20.70 -3.27
C ARG A 165 6.61 -19.41 -3.17
N PRO A 166 7.15 -18.89 -4.28
CA PRO A 166 7.70 -17.54 -4.30
C PRO A 166 6.60 -16.51 -4.03
N PHE A 167 6.98 -15.36 -3.48
CA PHE A 167 6.00 -14.37 -3.07
C PHE A 167 6.45 -12.92 -3.30
N ILE A 168 5.46 -12.04 -3.41
CA ILE A 168 5.59 -10.59 -3.41
C ILE A 168 5.08 -10.07 -2.06
N ILE A 169 5.78 -9.11 -1.46
CA ILE A 169 5.25 -8.26 -0.39
C ILE A 169 4.88 -6.92 -1.02
N ALA A 170 3.63 -6.50 -0.89
CA ALA A 170 3.18 -5.20 -1.36
C ALA A 170 2.49 -4.43 -0.23
N SER A 171 2.67 -3.11 -0.19
CA SER A 171 2.20 -2.32 0.94
C SER A 171 1.98 -0.85 0.58
N HIS A 172 1.18 -0.16 1.40
CA HIS A 172 0.96 1.28 1.25
C HIS A 172 0.91 1.99 2.60
N SER A 173 1.57 3.16 2.69
CA SER A 173 1.48 4.09 3.83
C SER A 173 1.87 3.42 5.17
N GLN A 174 0.99 3.43 6.19
CA GLN A 174 1.22 2.71 7.45
C GLN A 174 1.52 1.23 7.21
N GLY A 175 0.92 0.61 6.19
CA GLY A 175 1.27 -0.76 5.78
C GLY A 175 2.74 -0.89 5.40
N THR A 176 3.31 0.11 4.74
CA THR A 176 4.74 0.12 4.37
C THR A 176 5.65 0.29 5.59
N LEU A 177 5.27 1.12 6.56
CA LEU A 177 5.98 1.23 7.83
C LEU A 177 6.11 -0.15 8.50
N HIS A 178 5.03 -0.93 8.51
CA HIS A 178 5.03 -2.28 9.09
C HIS A 178 5.74 -3.31 8.19
N ALA A 179 5.59 -3.20 6.85
CA ALA A 179 6.26 -4.08 5.90
C ALA A 179 7.78 -3.99 6.02
N LYS A 180 8.36 -2.80 6.23
CA LYS A 180 9.79 -2.60 6.49
C LYS A 180 10.26 -3.43 7.68
N ARG A 181 9.56 -3.33 8.81
CA ARG A 181 9.87 -4.10 10.02
C ARG A 181 9.72 -5.61 9.80
N LEU A 182 8.66 -6.02 9.12
CA LEU A 182 8.39 -7.43 8.80
C LEU A 182 9.47 -8.03 7.89
N ILE A 183 9.89 -7.29 6.85
CA ILE A 183 10.97 -7.71 5.95
C ILE A 183 12.28 -7.86 6.74
N SER A 184 12.63 -6.91 7.57
CA SER A 184 13.85 -6.98 8.40
C SER A 184 13.83 -8.16 9.36
N GLU A 185 12.67 -8.49 9.95
CA GLU A 185 12.55 -9.58 10.92
C GLU A 185 12.56 -10.96 10.27
N PHE A 186 11.87 -11.14 9.14
CA PHE A 186 11.57 -12.46 8.58
C PHE A 186 12.24 -12.75 7.24
N VAL A 187 12.62 -11.74 6.47
CA VAL A 187 13.05 -11.93 5.07
C VAL A 187 14.50 -11.59 4.87
N ASP A 188 14.94 -10.40 5.27
CA ASP A 188 16.29 -9.89 5.01
C ASP A 188 17.36 -10.76 5.64
N GLY A 189 18.21 -11.41 4.82
CA GLY A 189 19.25 -12.34 5.26
C GLY A 189 18.73 -13.72 5.72
N LYS A 190 17.43 -14.02 5.61
CA LYS A 190 16.86 -15.32 5.99
C LYS A 190 16.70 -16.24 4.79
N LYS A 191 16.56 -17.56 5.02
CA LYS A 191 16.35 -18.55 3.94
C LYS A 191 15.21 -18.21 3.01
N ILE A 192 14.13 -17.65 3.56
CA ILE A 192 12.92 -17.26 2.83
C ILE A 192 13.18 -16.12 1.83
N GLN A 193 14.24 -15.32 2.00
CA GLN A 193 14.62 -14.27 1.04
C GLN A 193 14.74 -14.80 -0.39
N LYS A 194 15.22 -16.02 -0.57
CA LYS A 194 15.35 -16.66 -1.89
C LYS A 194 14.00 -16.85 -2.59
N LYS A 195 12.89 -16.81 -1.84
CA LYS A 195 11.52 -16.89 -2.35
C LYS A 195 10.89 -15.54 -2.59
N LEU A 196 11.52 -14.45 -2.14
CA LEU A 196 11.01 -13.10 -2.39
C LEU A 196 11.21 -12.75 -3.88
N ILE A 197 10.10 -12.51 -4.58
CA ILE A 197 10.12 -12.01 -5.96
C ILE A 197 10.46 -10.52 -5.94
N ALA A 198 9.72 -9.73 -5.17
CA ALA A 198 9.90 -8.30 -5.01
C ALA A 198 9.16 -7.77 -3.77
N ALA A 199 9.64 -6.68 -3.18
CA ALA A 199 8.88 -5.88 -2.24
C ALA A 199 8.49 -4.53 -2.87
N TYR A 200 7.19 -4.21 -2.89
CA TYR A 200 6.63 -2.91 -3.32
C TYR A 200 6.26 -2.11 -2.07
N LEU A 201 7.11 -1.15 -1.72
CA LEU A 201 7.04 -0.39 -0.46
C LEU A 201 6.58 1.05 -0.75
N VAL A 202 5.28 1.23 -0.90
CA VAL A 202 4.68 2.45 -1.45
C VAL A 202 4.20 3.39 -0.36
N GLY A 203 4.36 4.71 -0.58
CA GLY A 203 3.77 5.73 0.28
C GLY A 203 4.45 5.91 1.64
N TRP A 204 5.70 5.50 1.77
CA TRP A 204 6.54 5.73 2.95
C TRP A 204 8.00 5.85 2.54
N LYS A 205 8.79 6.61 3.30
CA LYS A 205 10.23 6.68 3.07
C LYS A 205 10.88 5.32 3.34
N VAL A 206 11.64 4.83 2.38
CA VAL A 206 12.50 3.66 2.51
C VAL A 206 13.91 4.09 2.17
N ASP A 207 14.84 3.98 3.10
CA ASP A 207 16.21 4.37 2.87
C ASP A 207 16.91 3.38 1.92
N PRO A 208 17.89 3.81 1.11
CA PRO A 208 18.63 2.91 0.22
C PRO A 208 19.31 1.75 0.96
N ASN A 209 19.66 1.96 2.22
CA ASN A 209 20.27 0.98 3.12
C ASN A 209 19.30 0.51 4.22
N GLU A 210 17.99 0.56 3.97
CA GLU A 210 16.96 0.10 4.93
C GLU A 210 17.17 -1.35 5.36
N PHE A 211 17.66 -2.18 4.45
CA PHE A 211 17.92 -3.60 4.66
C PHE A 211 19.39 -3.92 4.43
N ASN A 212 19.89 -4.98 5.09
CA ASN A 212 21.28 -5.38 4.97
C ASN A 212 21.56 -6.07 3.62
N TYR A 213 20.65 -6.92 3.17
CA TYR A 213 20.81 -7.78 1.99
C TYR A 213 19.90 -7.37 0.82
N LEU A 214 18.64 -7.02 1.09
CA LEU A 214 17.76 -6.52 0.04
C LEU A 214 18.24 -5.16 -0.46
N LYS A 215 18.23 -5.00 -1.79
CA LYS A 215 18.68 -3.75 -2.45
C LYS A 215 17.54 -3.14 -3.27
N PRO A 216 17.56 -1.81 -3.46
CA PRO A 216 16.66 -1.17 -4.41
C PRO A 216 16.85 -1.75 -5.81
N MET A 217 15.74 -2.05 -6.49
CA MET A 217 15.74 -2.51 -7.87
C MET A 217 15.66 -1.33 -8.84
N SER A 218 16.38 -1.39 -9.94
CA SER A 218 16.48 -0.34 -10.94
C SER A 218 16.32 -0.83 -12.38
N SER A 219 15.77 -2.03 -12.56
CA SER A 219 15.36 -2.60 -13.84
C SER A 219 14.00 -3.26 -13.69
N PRO A 220 13.17 -3.26 -14.76
CA PRO A 220 11.81 -3.83 -14.71
C PRO A 220 11.79 -5.34 -14.47
N ASP A 221 12.87 -6.04 -14.79
CA ASP A 221 13.02 -7.49 -14.70
C ASP A 221 13.87 -7.98 -13.50
N GLU A 222 14.41 -7.06 -12.69
CA GLU A 222 15.10 -7.40 -11.44
C GLU A 222 14.16 -8.05 -10.43
N ILE A 223 14.68 -9.03 -9.67
CA ILE A 223 13.96 -9.76 -8.63
C ILE A 223 14.78 -9.83 -7.33
N GLY A 224 14.13 -10.15 -6.22
CA GLY A 224 14.77 -10.38 -4.93
C GLY A 224 15.15 -9.10 -4.18
N GLY A 225 14.69 -7.95 -4.64
CA GLY A 225 14.91 -6.64 -4.01
C GLY A 225 13.61 -5.89 -3.75
N PHE A 226 13.70 -4.56 -3.68
CA PHE A 226 12.53 -3.72 -3.43
C PHE A 226 12.46 -2.49 -4.34
N VAL A 227 11.26 -1.96 -4.50
CA VAL A 227 10.95 -0.68 -5.12
C VAL A 227 10.13 0.17 -4.16
N ALA A 228 10.32 1.50 -4.19
CA ALA A 228 9.62 2.42 -3.32
C ALA A 228 9.38 3.76 -4.01
N TRP A 229 8.23 4.38 -3.72
CA TRP A 229 7.92 5.74 -4.19
C TRP A 229 6.85 6.40 -3.33
N ASN A 230 6.79 7.72 -3.42
CA ASN A 230 5.76 8.60 -2.86
C ASN A 230 5.39 9.60 -3.95
N THR A 231 4.10 9.90 -4.16
CA THR A 231 3.67 10.73 -5.28
C THR A 231 3.20 12.11 -4.84
N TYR A 232 3.74 13.13 -5.49
CA TYR A 232 3.34 14.53 -5.32
C TYR A 232 2.98 15.17 -6.67
N LYS A 233 2.14 16.22 -6.63
CA LYS A 233 1.87 17.00 -7.83
C LYS A 233 3.15 17.72 -8.28
N ILE A 234 3.38 17.75 -9.59
CA ILE A 234 4.53 18.44 -10.20
C ILE A 234 4.70 19.87 -9.68
N ASN A 235 5.93 20.25 -9.39
CA ASN A 235 6.31 21.55 -8.83
C ASN A 235 5.70 21.86 -7.46
N LYS A 236 5.31 20.81 -6.70
CA LYS A 236 4.84 20.95 -5.33
C LYS A 236 5.72 20.12 -4.37
N TYR A 237 5.92 20.67 -3.19
CA TYR A 237 6.61 20.03 -2.08
C TYR A 237 5.73 20.01 -0.84
N PRO A 238 5.91 19.04 0.05
CA PRO A 238 5.43 19.14 1.42
C PRO A 238 6.11 20.31 2.15
N ARG A 239 5.72 20.56 3.38
CA ARG A 239 6.44 21.51 4.23
C ARG A 239 7.89 21.04 4.40
N LYS A 240 8.84 21.98 4.53
CA LYS A 240 10.27 21.66 4.61
C LYS A 240 10.59 20.55 5.61
N ASN A 241 10.13 20.66 6.85
CA ASN A 241 10.39 19.64 7.88
C ASN A 241 9.78 18.28 7.52
N THR A 242 8.59 18.26 6.92
CA THR A 242 7.94 17.03 6.44
C THR A 242 8.73 16.41 5.30
N TYR A 243 9.26 17.24 4.38
CA TYR A 243 10.07 16.74 3.28
C TYR A 243 11.37 16.10 3.79
N GLU A 244 12.09 16.78 4.68
CA GLU A 244 13.33 16.28 5.26
C GLU A 244 13.14 14.96 6.01
N GLU A 245 12.04 14.85 6.77
CA GLU A 245 11.77 13.69 7.63
C GLU A 245 11.23 12.49 6.85
N TYR A 246 10.29 12.70 5.92
CA TYR A 246 9.49 11.61 5.33
C TYR A 246 9.78 11.33 3.86
N PHE A 247 10.65 12.10 3.19
CA PHE A 247 10.89 11.93 1.75
C PHE A 247 12.35 11.95 1.39
N ARG A 248 13.06 13.00 1.74
CA ARG A 248 14.43 13.26 1.28
C ARG A 248 15.37 12.09 1.57
N GLY A 249 16.18 11.71 0.57
CA GLY A 249 17.11 10.59 0.64
C GLY A 249 16.46 9.21 0.56
N GLY A 250 15.13 9.13 0.44
CA GLY A 250 14.42 7.87 0.24
C GLY A 250 14.57 7.34 -1.18
N VAL A 251 14.49 6.01 -1.33
CA VAL A 251 14.44 5.36 -2.64
C VAL A 251 13.25 5.89 -3.43
N THR A 252 13.50 6.23 -4.70
CA THR A 252 12.49 6.74 -5.62
C THR A 252 12.53 5.93 -6.90
N SER A 253 11.76 4.86 -6.96
CA SER A 253 11.59 4.05 -8.16
C SER A 253 10.67 4.75 -9.15
N ASN A 254 10.97 4.62 -10.45
CA ASN A 254 10.06 5.05 -11.50
C ASN A 254 8.92 4.02 -11.64
N PRO A 255 7.66 4.35 -11.29
CA PRO A 255 6.57 3.37 -11.28
C PRO A 255 5.94 3.12 -12.66
N ILE A 256 6.51 3.68 -13.73
CA ILE A 256 6.07 3.47 -15.12
C ILE A 256 7.07 2.59 -15.85
N THR A 257 8.35 2.99 -15.89
CA THR A 257 9.39 2.28 -16.65
C THR A 257 10.18 1.29 -15.81
N TRP A 258 10.16 1.45 -14.48
CA TRP A 258 10.87 0.60 -13.50
C TRP A 258 12.39 0.60 -13.66
N ASP A 259 12.92 1.61 -14.35
CA ASP A 259 14.34 1.83 -14.60
C ASP A 259 14.84 3.15 -13.96
N LYS A 260 16.02 3.60 -14.37
CA LYS A 260 16.65 4.83 -13.85
C LYS A 260 16.20 6.11 -14.57
N SER A 261 15.18 6.05 -15.41
CA SER A 261 14.67 7.22 -16.14
C SER A 261 14.11 8.25 -15.16
N ILE A 262 14.70 9.47 -15.19
CA ILE A 262 14.29 10.55 -14.27
C ILE A 262 12.96 11.18 -14.70
N GLU A 263 12.70 11.26 -16.01
CA GLU A 263 11.47 11.79 -16.58
C GLU A 263 10.82 10.73 -17.45
N THR A 264 9.49 10.63 -17.39
CA THR A 264 8.73 9.70 -18.21
C THR A 264 7.50 10.37 -18.78
N ASP A 265 7.37 10.33 -20.10
CA ASP A 265 6.22 10.87 -20.81
C ASP A 265 5.00 9.96 -20.67
N LYS A 266 3.83 10.58 -20.68
CA LYS A 266 2.54 9.89 -20.57
C LYS A 266 2.30 8.83 -21.63
N SER A 267 2.99 8.88 -22.78
CA SER A 267 2.86 7.85 -23.82
C SER A 267 3.25 6.46 -23.32
N LEU A 268 4.14 6.36 -22.31
CA LEU A 268 4.57 5.13 -21.69
C LEU A 268 3.68 4.70 -20.50
N HIS A 269 2.87 5.61 -19.95
CA HIS A 269 1.97 5.32 -18.83
C HIS A 269 0.84 4.40 -19.28
N LYS A 270 0.81 3.19 -18.74
CA LYS A 270 -0.13 2.13 -19.15
C LYS A 270 -1.54 2.35 -18.63
N GLY A 271 -1.69 2.95 -17.45
CA GLY A 271 -3.00 3.39 -17.00
C GLY A 271 -3.18 3.46 -15.47
N LEU A 272 -3.92 4.47 -15.07
CA LEU A 272 -4.42 4.60 -13.71
C LEU A 272 -5.80 3.94 -13.57
N LEU A 273 -6.08 3.43 -12.37
CA LEU A 273 -7.40 2.90 -12.00
C LEU A 273 -8.22 4.00 -11.31
N TYR A 274 -9.40 4.29 -11.88
CA TYR A 274 -10.31 5.30 -11.38
C TYR A 274 -11.66 4.68 -10.96
N ARG A 275 -12.62 5.52 -10.59
CA ARG A 275 -13.97 5.12 -10.20
C ARG A 275 -14.60 4.13 -11.17
N ASN A 276 -15.41 3.19 -10.62
CA ASN A 276 -16.08 2.14 -11.39
C ASN A 276 -15.10 1.25 -12.18
N LEU A 277 -13.89 1.07 -11.65
CA LEU A 277 -12.82 0.23 -12.23
C LEU A 277 -12.40 0.66 -13.64
N LYS A 278 -12.62 1.93 -14.01
CA LYS A 278 -12.19 2.46 -15.30
C LYS A 278 -10.70 2.72 -15.32
N ILE A 279 -10.06 2.24 -16.39
CA ILE A 279 -8.64 2.48 -16.67
C ILE A 279 -8.50 3.69 -17.60
N PHE A 280 -7.58 4.57 -17.25
CA PHE A 280 -7.21 5.73 -18.07
C PHE A 280 -5.73 5.64 -18.43
N PRO A 281 -5.38 5.15 -19.63
CA PRO A 281 -4.00 5.10 -20.11
C PRO A 281 -3.51 6.49 -20.50
N LYS A 282 -2.18 6.65 -20.58
CA LYS A 282 -1.53 7.89 -21.07
C LYS A 282 -2.01 9.15 -20.34
N SER A 283 -2.26 9.03 -19.01
CA SER A 283 -2.96 10.08 -18.25
C SER A 283 -2.03 11.08 -17.57
N LEU A 284 -0.75 10.75 -17.38
CA LEU A 284 0.17 11.59 -16.62
C LEU A 284 1.63 11.40 -17.06
N ASN A 285 2.41 12.49 -16.95
CA ASN A 285 3.86 12.45 -17.00
C ASN A 285 4.40 12.41 -15.57
N ILE A 286 5.59 11.86 -15.38
CA ILE A 286 6.28 11.90 -14.10
C ILE A 286 7.70 12.44 -14.21
N LYS A 287 8.20 12.95 -13.07
CA LYS A 287 9.61 13.29 -12.85
C LYS A 287 10.04 12.80 -11.48
N LEU A 288 11.16 12.09 -11.42
CA LEU A 288 11.76 11.67 -10.16
C LEU A 288 12.46 12.86 -9.50
N ILE A 289 12.15 13.06 -8.24
CA ILE A 289 12.80 14.04 -7.36
C ILE A 289 13.27 13.25 -6.15
N ASP A 290 14.29 13.74 -5.47
CA ASP A 290 14.83 13.08 -4.28
C ASP A 290 13.71 12.71 -3.27
N GLY A 291 13.45 11.42 -3.12
CA GLY A 291 12.42 10.84 -2.26
C GLY A 291 10.98 10.91 -2.78
N MET A 292 10.71 11.50 -3.97
CA MET A 292 9.36 11.68 -4.50
C MET A 292 9.26 11.47 -6.02
N VAL A 293 8.08 11.03 -6.44
CA VAL A 293 7.65 11.06 -7.86
C VAL A 293 6.72 12.26 -8.04
N TRP A 294 7.16 13.25 -8.78
CA TRP A 294 6.27 14.32 -9.25
C TRP A 294 5.41 13.82 -10.42
N SER A 295 4.10 13.96 -10.28
CA SER A 295 3.13 13.64 -11.33
C SER A 295 2.44 14.90 -11.82
N THR A 296 2.24 15.01 -13.12
CA THR A 296 1.29 16.00 -13.67
C THR A 296 -0.12 15.70 -13.18
N VAL A 297 -1.04 16.67 -13.29
CA VAL A 297 -2.46 16.42 -12.97
C VAL A 297 -2.98 15.36 -13.92
N PRO A 298 -3.53 14.23 -13.41
CA PRO A 298 -4.01 13.15 -14.25
C PRO A 298 -5.11 13.61 -15.23
N ASN A 299 -5.03 13.15 -16.48
CA ASN A 299 -6.05 13.44 -17.47
C ASN A 299 -7.21 12.44 -17.36
N LEU A 300 -8.21 12.79 -16.55
CA LEU A 300 -9.40 11.98 -16.27
C LEU A 300 -10.62 12.86 -15.91
N PRO A 301 -11.83 12.32 -15.89
CA PRO A 301 -13.00 13.02 -15.36
C PRO A 301 -12.75 13.42 -13.90
N GLY A 302 -12.90 14.72 -13.59
CA GLY A 302 -12.55 15.27 -12.27
C GLY A 302 -11.15 15.88 -12.19
N LYS A 303 -10.48 16.11 -13.31
CA LYS A 303 -9.17 16.77 -13.41
C LYS A 303 -9.08 18.06 -12.59
N LEU A 304 -10.13 18.86 -12.55
CA LEU A 304 -10.18 20.09 -11.74
C LEU A 304 -10.01 19.80 -10.25
N PHE A 305 -10.64 18.74 -9.73
CA PHE A 305 -10.46 18.32 -8.36
C PHE A 305 -9.01 17.89 -8.08
N PHE A 306 -8.43 17.06 -8.94
CA PHE A 306 -7.02 16.66 -8.80
C PHE A 306 -6.06 17.85 -8.92
N SER A 307 -6.43 18.91 -9.65
CA SER A 307 -5.60 20.11 -9.76
C SER A 307 -5.49 20.90 -8.44
N THR A 308 -6.44 20.77 -7.54
CA THR A 308 -6.40 21.41 -6.21
C THR A 308 -5.57 20.65 -5.18
N ILE A 309 -5.35 19.36 -5.40
CA ILE A 309 -4.59 18.48 -4.49
C ILE A 309 -3.10 18.59 -4.80
N LYS A 310 -2.28 18.68 -3.77
CA LYS A 310 -0.80 18.72 -3.88
C LYS A 310 -0.19 17.36 -3.60
N ASP A 311 -0.71 16.67 -2.59
CA ASP A 311 -0.25 15.39 -2.12
C ASP A 311 -1.11 14.28 -2.72
N TYR A 312 -0.49 13.43 -3.53
CA TYR A 312 -1.15 12.31 -4.20
C TYR A 312 -0.99 10.99 -3.45
N HIS A 313 -0.54 11.05 -2.19
CA HIS A 313 -0.32 9.89 -1.36
C HIS A 313 -1.48 8.88 -1.35
N PHE A 314 -2.73 9.36 -1.28
CA PHE A 314 -3.91 8.49 -1.25
C PHE A 314 -4.17 7.71 -2.54
N VAL A 315 -3.47 8.05 -3.63
CA VAL A 315 -3.56 7.41 -4.96
C VAL A 315 -2.20 6.92 -5.49
N ASP A 316 -1.17 6.84 -4.66
CA ASP A 316 0.16 6.38 -5.02
C ASP A 316 0.17 5.10 -5.87
N ILE A 317 -0.70 4.14 -5.55
CA ILE A 317 -0.85 2.89 -6.29
C ILE A 317 -1.81 3.06 -7.47
N ASN A 318 -2.94 3.73 -7.26
CA ASN A 318 -3.97 3.90 -8.27
C ASN A 318 -3.45 4.59 -9.53
N LEU A 319 -2.56 5.59 -9.38
CA LEU A 319 -1.99 6.34 -10.49
C LEU A 319 -1.18 5.46 -11.45
N PHE A 320 -0.62 4.36 -10.97
CA PHE A 320 0.26 3.47 -11.72
C PHE A 320 -0.26 2.02 -11.73
N TRP A 321 -1.58 1.84 -11.59
CA TRP A 321 -2.18 0.54 -11.35
C TRP A 321 -1.85 -0.49 -12.43
N VAL A 322 -1.96 -0.13 -13.72
CA VAL A 322 -1.64 -1.03 -14.84
C VAL A 322 -0.13 -1.24 -14.94
N ASP A 323 0.67 -0.19 -14.71
CA ASP A 323 2.13 -0.29 -14.73
C ASP A 323 2.65 -1.23 -13.65
N ILE A 324 2.06 -1.19 -12.44
CA ILE A 324 2.35 -2.12 -11.34
C ILE A 324 1.94 -3.54 -11.73
N LYS A 325 0.72 -3.72 -12.26
CA LYS A 325 0.19 -5.02 -12.67
C LYS A 325 1.12 -5.71 -13.66
N GLU A 326 1.52 -5.03 -14.71
CA GLU A 326 2.39 -5.55 -15.75
C GLU A 326 3.81 -5.85 -15.23
N ASN A 327 4.36 -4.96 -14.41
CA ASN A 327 5.67 -5.16 -13.80
C ASN A 327 5.70 -6.34 -12.83
N ALA A 328 4.70 -6.48 -11.99
CA ALA A 328 4.61 -7.59 -11.04
C ALA A 328 4.52 -8.94 -11.77
N LYS A 329 3.74 -9.03 -12.85
CA LYS A 329 3.68 -10.21 -13.72
C LYS A 329 5.04 -10.53 -14.35
N LEU A 330 5.74 -9.49 -14.86
CA LEU A 330 7.08 -9.65 -15.42
C LEU A 330 8.06 -10.22 -14.38
N ARG A 331 8.08 -9.67 -13.17
CA ARG A 331 8.98 -10.11 -12.09
C ARG A 331 8.67 -11.55 -11.65
N VAL A 332 7.40 -11.94 -11.58
CA VAL A 332 6.99 -13.34 -11.32
C VAL A 332 7.59 -14.24 -12.41
N LYS A 333 7.37 -13.91 -13.69
CA LYS A 333 7.94 -14.67 -14.80
C LYS A 333 9.48 -14.78 -14.72
N GLN A 334 10.17 -13.68 -14.41
CA GLN A 334 11.62 -13.66 -14.27
C GLN A 334 12.10 -14.51 -13.10
N TRP A 335 11.35 -14.55 -12.00
CA TRP A 335 11.71 -15.40 -10.87
C TRP A 335 11.71 -16.87 -11.26
N PHE A 336 10.67 -17.34 -11.94
CA PHE A 336 10.59 -18.74 -12.42
C PHE A 336 11.70 -19.07 -13.44
N LEU A 337 11.96 -18.17 -14.39
CA LEU A 337 13.03 -18.36 -15.38
C LEU A 337 14.42 -18.48 -14.72
N LYS A 338 14.72 -17.65 -13.72
CA LYS A 338 16.02 -17.63 -13.04
C LYS A 338 16.22 -18.81 -12.07
N ASN A 339 15.16 -19.43 -11.61
CA ASN A 339 15.21 -20.53 -10.65
C ASN A 339 14.95 -21.91 -11.29
N ASN A 340 14.88 -22.00 -12.61
CA ASN A 340 14.67 -23.24 -13.38
C ASN A 340 13.41 -24.01 -12.98
N TYR A 341 12.31 -23.29 -12.80
CA TYR A 341 10.98 -23.86 -12.52
C TYR A 341 10.11 -23.83 -13.77
#